data_cb3df42ea02532200ff1a271c14b83f3
#
_entry.id   cb3df42ea02532200ff1a271c14b83f3
#
_cell.length_a   1.000
_cell.length_b   1.000
_cell.length_c   1.000
_cell.angle_alpha   90.00
_cell.angle_beta   90.00
_cell.angle_gamma   90.00
#
_symmetry.space_group_name_H-M   'P 1'
#
loop_
_entity.id
_entity.type
_entity.pdbx_description
1 polymer ?
#
loop_
_entity_poly.entity_id
_entity_poly.type
_entity_poly.pdbx_seq_one_letter_code
_entity_poly.pdbx_strand_id
1 'polypeptide(L)'
;MGSPCEIRVDLARGADRARAEAALAEAVAEVERLEGRYSRYRDESLLSQINRVALEGGSLEVDPETAGLLDYAATCHAQSDGLFDITSGILRRAWRFAENRLPDPGAIDRLLDRVGFTKLVWRNPVLAFPVPGQELDFGGIVKEYAADRLAGLLQAAGMPHALVNLGGDVRAAGPRVDGRAWQVGIRHPRQPGALLLRVPLREGGLSTSGDYERCIEIEGVRYGHVLDPRTGWPVRFMASASVVAPLCVVAGSASTIAMLRGEDGARWLE
;
A
#
# COMPACT_ATOMS: atom_id res chain seq x y z
N MET A 1 10.81 -3.36 3.45
CA MET A 1 9.63 -3.07 2.59
C MET A 1 9.93 -3.05 1.09
N GLY A 2 11.02 -3.57 0.63
CA GLY A 2 11.37 -3.72 -0.80
C GLY A 2 11.45 -2.42 -1.63
N SER A 3 11.34 -1.26 -0.99
CA SER A 3 11.44 0.07 -1.60
C SER A 3 12.30 0.96 -0.71
N PRO A 4 12.95 2.01 -1.26
CA PRO A 4 13.68 2.99 -0.47
C PRO A 4 12.76 3.65 0.56
N CYS A 5 13.23 3.74 1.81
CA CYS A 5 12.51 4.36 2.92
C CYS A 5 13.33 5.53 3.44
N GLU A 6 12.67 6.64 3.72
CA GLU A 6 13.30 7.85 4.25
C GLU A 6 12.44 8.44 5.36
N ILE A 7 13.08 8.81 6.47
CA ILE A 7 12.45 9.57 7.56
C ILE A 7 13.27 10.84 7.75
N ARG A 8 12.62 11.98 7.67
CA ARG A 8 13.23 13.31 7.90
C ARG A 8 12.60 13.91 9.14
N VAL A 9 13.46 14.39 10.07
CA VAL A 9 13.06 15.18 11.21
C VAL A 9 13.72 16.55 11.08
N ASP A 10 12.92 17.61 11.03
CA ASP A 10 13.40 18.99 10.98
C ASP A 10 13.51 19.51 12.42
N LEU A 11 14.73 19.83 12.83
CA LEU A 11 15.03 20.20 14.23
C LEU A 11 15.21 21.70 14.37
N ALA A 12 14.59 22.29 15.39
CA ALA A 12 14.85 23.65 15.79
C ALA A 12 16.33 23.81 16.28
N ARG A 13 16.85 25.03 16.19
CA ARG A 13 18.18 25.33 16.69
C ARG A 13 18.25 25.05 18.20
N GLY A 14 19.22 24.23 18.62
CA GLY A 14 19.37 23.84 20.03
C GLY A 14 18.45 22.70 20.49
N ALA A 15 17.73 22.06 19.58
CA ALA A 15 16.94 20.88 19.92
C ALA A 15 17.80 19.71 20.39
N ASP A 16 17.22 18.84 21.21
CA ASP A 16 17.86 17.63 21.72
C ASP A 16 18.02 16.59 20.57
N ARG A 17 19.23 16.54 20.04
CA ARG A 17 19.58 15.63 18.95
C ARG A 17 19.55 14.16 19.38
N ALA A 18 19.95 13.85 20.61
CA ALA A 18 19.95 12.47 21.11
C ALA A 18 18.52 11.93 21.21
N ARG A 19 17.57 12.78 21.64
CA ARG A 19 16.15 12.43 21.65
C ARG A 19 15.60 12.19 20.25
N ALA A 20 16.00 12.99 19.28
CA ALA A 20 15.57 12.79 17.88
C ALA A 20 16.14 11.50 17.29
N GLU A 21 17.41 11.17 17.58
CA GLU A 21 18.03 9.92 17.16
C GLU A 21 17.34 8.69 17.78
N ALA A 22 16.97 8.77 19.07
CA ALA A 22 16.20 7.71 19.74
C ALA A 22 14.82 7.52 19.09
N ALA A 23 14.08 8.60 18.83
CA ALA A 23 12.78 8.54 18.14
C ALA A 23 12.88 7.96 16.72
N LEU A 24 13.93 8.29 15.98
CA LEU A 24 14.21 7.70 14.66
C LEU A 24 14.50 6.21 14.77
N ALA A 25 15.27 5.77 15.76
CA ALA A 25 15.55 4.35 15.98
C ALA A 25 14.27 3.55 16.28
N GLU A 26 13.37 4.08 17.12
CA GLU A 26 12.05 3.49 17.38
C GLU A 26 11.20 3.40 16.11
N ALA A 27 11.19 4.46 15.30
CA ALA A 27 10.46 4.48 14.03
C ALA A 27 11.01 3.43 13.05
N VAL A 28 12.33 3.26 12.95
CA VAL A 28 12.95 2.21 12.12
C VAL A 28 12.56 0.83 12.62
N ALA A 29 12.64 0.58 13.93
CA ALA A 29 12.24 -0.69 14.54
C ALA A 29 10.77 -1.04 14.24
N GLU A 30 9.88 -0.03 14.24
CA GLU A 30 8.47 -0.24 13.90
C GLU A 30 8.28 -0.63 12.42
N VAL A 31 9.03 -0.03 11.48
CA VAL A 31 9.03 -0.46 10.07
C VAL A 31 9.45 -1.91 9.94
N GLU A 32 10.54 -2.30 10.62
CA GLU A 32 11.06 -3.67 10.59
C GLU A 32 10.06 -4.66 11.20
N ARG A 33 9.39 -4.28 12.29
CA ARG A 33 8.33 -5.09 12.91
C ARG A 33 7.17 -5.33 11.95
N LEU A 34 6.65 -4.27 11.31
CA LEU A 34 5.53 -4.36 10.38
C LEU A 34 5.92 -5.15 9.13
N GLU A 35 7.14 -4.94 8.61
CA GLU A 35 7.66 -5.75 7.51
C GLU A 35 7.78 -7.23 7.90
N GLY A 36 8.30 -7.53 9.07
CA GLY A 36 8.39 -8.90 9.60
C GLY A 36 7.03 -9.58 9.71
N ARG A 37 5.99 -8.83 10.11
CA ARG A 37 4.62 -9.36 10.26
C ARG A 37 3.88 -9.59 8.95
N TYR A 38 3.97 -8.64 8.02
CA TYR A 38 3.09 -8.58 6.84
C TYR A 38 3.80 -8.79 5.51
N SER A 39 5.09 -9.14 5.53
CA SER A 39 5.81 -9.51 4.31
C SER A 39 5.34 -10.85 3.77
N ARG A 40 4.92 -10.89 2.53
CA ARG A 40 4.62 -12.12 1.80
C ARG A 40 5.87 -12.91 1.33
N TYR A 41 7.07 -12.33 1.53
CA TYR A 41 8.35 -12.91 1.13
C TYR A 41 9.09 -13.60 2.28
N ARG A 42 8.55 -13.49 3.50
CA ARG A 42 9.11 -14.13 4.70
C ARG A 42 8.20 -15.27 5.14
N ASP A 43 8.69 -16.47 5.12
CA ASP A 43 7.92 -17.67 5.46
C ASP A 43 7.40 -17.66 6.90
N GLU A 44 8.14 -17.04 7.82
CA GLU A 44 7.80 -16.90 9.24
C GLU A 44 6.82 -15.75 9.53
N SER A 45 6.50 -14.91 8.54
CA SER A 45 5.59 -13.78 8.76
C SER A 45 4.19 -14.22 9.16
N LEU A 46 3.47 -13.36 9.88
CA LEU A 46 2.06 -13.62 10.20
C LEU A 46 1.21 -13.74 8.93
N LEU A 47 1.48 -12.90 7.92
CA LEU A 47 0.77 -13.01 6.64
C LEU A 47 0.99 -14.37 5.98
N SER A 48 2.21 -14.90 6.02
CA SER A 48 2.51 -16.25 5.49
C SER A 48 1.82 -17.34 6.30
N GLN A 49 1.67 -17.17 7.62
CA GLN A 49 0.89 -18.09 8.47
C GLN A 49 -0.59 -18.06 8.09
N ILE A 50 -1.18 -16.87 7.93
CA ILE A 50 -2.56 -16.70 7.45
C ILE A 50 -2.73 -17.38 6.09
N ASN A 51 -1.79 -17.18 5.16
CA ASN A 51 -1.85 -17.75 3.82
C ASN A 51 -1.67 -19.28 3.79
N ARG A 52 -0.99 -19.87 4.76
CA ARG A 52 -0.97 -21.35 4.92
C ARG A 52 -2.35 -21.88 5.32
N VAL A 53 -3.02 -21.23 6.27
CA VAL A 53 -4.41 -21.58 6.63
C VAL A 53 -5.35 -21.41 5.45
N ALA A 54 -5.18 -20.34 4.67
CA ALA A 54 -5.98 -20.07 3.47
C ALA A 54 -5.77 -21.12 2.37
N LEU A 55 -4.56 -21.64 2.24
CA LEU A 55 -4.22 -22.67 1.25
C LEU A 55 -4.98 -23.99 1.51
N GLU A 56 -5.12 -24.37 2.76
CA GLU A 56 -5.76 -25.63 3.17
C GLU A 56 -7.28 -25.48 3.34
N GLY A 57 -7.75 -24.25 3.50
CA GLY A 57 -9.13 -23.96 3.94
C GLY A 57 -9.28 -24.20 5.45
N GLY A 58 -9.52 -23.14 6.19
CA GLY A 58 -9.60 -23.22 7.65
C GLY A 58 -9.92 -21.87 8.26
N SER A 59 -9.67 -21.73 9.56
CA SER A 59 -9.88 -20.48 10.28
C SER A 59 -8.79 -20.26 11.33
N LEU A 60 -8.57 -18.99 11.68
CA LEU A 60 -7.66 -18.58 12.74
C LEU A 60 -8.18 -17.29 13.40
N GLU A 61 -7.78 -17.08 14.64
CA GLU A 61 -7.93 -15.77 15.30
C GLU A 61 -6.73 -14.89 14.96
N VAL A 62 -6.99 -13.62 14.72
CA VAL A 62 -5.97 -12.61 14.48
C VAL A 62 -5.91 -11.61 15.63
N ASP A 63 -4.74 -11.00 15.82
CA ASP A 63 -4.54 -9.96 16.81
C ASP A 63 -5.26 -8.64 16.42
N PRO A 64 -5.43 -7.69 17.38
CA PRO A 64 -6.17 -6.45 17.14
C PRO A 64 -5.60 -5.57 16.02
N GLU A 65 -4.28 -5.56 15.79
CA GLU A 65 -3.68 -4.79 14.70
C GLU A 65 -4.06 -5.38 13.34
N THR A 66 -3.96 -6.69 13.21
CA THR A 66 -4.36 -7.40 11.99
C THR A 66 -5.87 -7.31 11.75
N ALA A 67 -6.68 -7.39 12.82
CA ALA A 67 -8.12 -7.17 12.75
C ALA A 67 -8.47 -5.79 12.20
N GLY A 68 -7.80 -4.73 12.68
CA GLY A 68 -7.99 -3.38 12.17
C GLY A 68 -7.64 -3.24 10.68
N LEU A 69 -6.59 -3.92 10.21
CA LEU A 69 -6.23 -3.94 8.79
C LEU A 69 -7.27 -4.69 7.93
N LEU A 70 -7.85 -5.77 8.47
CA LEU A 70 -8.93 -6.51 7.79
C LEU A 70 -10.23 -5.70 7.74
N ASP A 71 -10.60 -5.01 8.82
CA ASP A 71 -11.76 -4.11 8.86
C ASP A 71 -11.59 -2.95 7.86
N TYR A 72 -10.38 -2.39 7.77
CA TYR A 72 -10.05 -1.38 6.79
C TYR A 72 -10.13 -1.92 5.35
N ALA A 73 -9.59 -3.11 5.10
CA ALA A 73 -9.68 -3.77 3.80
C ALA A 73 -11.13 -4.05 3.38
N ALA A 74 -11.98 -4.49 4.32
CA ALA A 74 -13.42 -4.68 4.10
C ALA A 74 -14.10 -3.37 3.70
N THR A 75 -13.74 -2.26 4.36
CA THR A 75 -14.26 -0.93 4.04
C THR A 75 -13.84 -0.50 2.64
N CYS A 76 -12.56 -0.65 2.28
CA CYS A 76 -12.05 -0.33 0.93
C CYS A 76 -12.73 -1.19 -0.14
N HIS A 77 -12.93 -2.49 0.13
CA HIS A 77 -13.63 -3.39 -0.77
C HIS A 77 -15.07 -2.92 -1.01
N ALA A 78 -15.81 -2.59 0.06
CA ALA A 78 -17.19 -2.12 -0.05
C ALA A 78 -17.29 -0.78 -0.81
N GLN A 79 -16.44 0.20 -0.48
CA GLN A 79 -16.44 1.53 -1.11
C GLN A 79 -16.00 1.52 -2.58
N SER A 80 -15.25 0.51 -3.00
CA SER A 80 -14.77 0.36 -4.37
C SER A 80 -15.64 -0.54 -5.24
N ASP A 81 -16.78 -1.03 -4.75
CA ASP A 81 -17.62 -2.04 -5.42
C ASP A 81 -16.82 -3.32 -5.73
N GLY A 82 -15.97 -3.73 -4.79
CA GLY A 82 -15.16 -4.93 -4.88
C GLY A 82 -13.86 -4.80 -5.69
N LEU A 83 -13.54 -3.62 -6.21
CA LEU A 83 -12.31 -3.41 -6.99
C LEU A 83 -11.04 -3.43 -6.14
N PHE A 84 -11.11 -2.90 -4.92
CA PHE A 84 -10.00 -3.04 -3.98
C PHE A 84 -10.17 -4.34 -3.20
N ASP A 85 -9.44 -5.37 -3.60
CA ASP A 85 -9.57 -6.72 -3.05
C ASP A 85 -8.20 -7.27 -2.63
N ILE A 86 -8.00 -7.45 -1.33
CA ILE A 86 -6.74 -7.98 -0.78
C ILE A 86 -6.49 -9.46 -1.13
N THR A 87 -7.48 -10.18 -1.68
CA THR A 87 -7.31 -11.54 -2.18
C THR A 87 -6.74 -11.57 -3.60
N SER A 88 -6.76 -10.43 -4.32
CA SER A 88 -6.24 -10.33 -5.69
C SER A 88 -4.72 -10.49 -5.79
N GLY A 89 -4.01 -10.41 -4.67
CA GLY A 89 -2.57 -10.62 -4.61
C GLY A 89 -2.10 -11.95 -5.18
N ILE A 90 -2.95 -12.99 -5.18
CA ILE A 90 -2.66 -14.29 -5.79
C ILE A 90 -2.39 -14.19 -7.31
N LEU A 91 -2.94 -13.20 -8.00
CA LEU A 91 -2.78 -13.00 -9.45
C LEU A 91 -1.31 -12.76 -9.86
N ARG A 92 -0.45 -12.31 -8.92
CA ARG A 92 1.00 -12.21 -9.15
C ARG A 92 1.66 -13.53 -9.50
N ARG A 93 1.02 -14.67 -9.23
CA ARG A 93 1.52 -15.99 -9.62
C ARG A 93 1.49 -16.20 -11.14
N ALA A 94 0.54 -15.55 -11.82
CA ALA A 94 0.50 -15.49 -13.27
C ALA A 94 1.35 -14.35 -13.83
N TRP A 95 1.30 -13.16 -13.19
CA TRP A 95 2.01 -11.96 -13.62
C TRP A 95 3.42 -11.91 -13.06
N ARG A 96 4.39 -12.42 -13.85
CA ARG A 96 5.81 -12.39 -13.50
C ARG A 96 6.50 -11.23 -14.22
N PHE A 97 6.36 -10.02 -13.68
CA PHE A 97 6.88 -8.80 -14.32
C PHE A 97 8.38 -8.84 -14.64
N ALA A 98 9.18 -9.66 -13.96
CA ALA A 98 10.59 -9.84 -14.26
C ALA A 98 10.86 -10.65 -15.55
N GLU A 99 9.90 -11.44 -16.03
CA GLU A 99 10.07 -12.31 -17.20
C GLU A 99 9.73 -11.62 -18.53
N ASN A 100 9.25 -10.39 -18.50
CA ASN A 100 8.86 -9.59 -19.67
C ASN A 100 8.00 -10.35 -20.70
N ARG A 101 7.03 -11.12 -20.23
CA ARG A 101 6.08 -11.88 -21.04
C ARG A 101 4.68 -11.81 -20.47
N LEU A 102 3.67 -11.93 -21.35
CA LEU A 102 2.28 -12.06 -20.93
C LEU A 102 2.03 -13.44 -20.28
N PRO A 103 1.17 -13.48 -19.25
CA PRO A 103 0.73 -14.75 -18.68
C PRO A 103 -0.15 -15.54 -19.66
N ASP A 104 -0.22 -16.86 -19.47
CA ASP A 104 -1.25 -17.67 -20.08
C ASP A 104 -2.63 -17.28 -19.56
N PRO A 105 -3.61 -16.93 -20.45
CA PRO A 105 -4.97 -16.59 -20.01
C PRO A 105 -5.61 -17.66 -19.14
N GLY A 106 -5.45 -18.94 -19.47
CA GLY A 106 -5.96 -20.03 -18.64
C GLY A 106 -5.33 -20.12 -17.25
N ALA A 107 -4.10 -19.59 -17.06
CA ALA A 107 -3.51 -19.47 -15.73
C ALA A 107 -4.16 -18.35 -14.91
N ILE A 108 -4.55 -17.24 -15.56
CA ILE A 108 -5.31 -16.16 -14.91
C ILE A 108 -6.67 -16.68 -14.45
N ASP A 109 -7.43 -17.34 -15.33
CA ASP A 109 -8.77 -17.85 -15.05
C ASP A 109 -8.77 -18.78 -13.81
N ARG A 110 -7.81 -19.71 -13.74
CA ARG A 110 -7.66 -20.61 -12.58
C ARG A 110 -7.37 -19.88 -11.26
N LEU A 111 -6.74 -18.71 -11.31
CA LEU A 111 -6.49 -17.90 -10.12
C LEU A 111 -7.69 -17.03 -9.75
N LEU A 112 -8.46 -16.53 -10.73
CA LEU A 112 -9.67 -15.74 -10.51
C LEU A 112 -10.71 -16.50 -9.71
N ASP A 113 -10.82 -17.82 -9.88
CA ASP A 113 -11.71 -18.66 -9.07
C ASP A 113 -11.44 -18.53 -7.55
N ARG A 114 -10.23 -18.13 -7.17
CA ARG A 114 -9.78 -17.96 -5.77
C ARG A 114 -9.77 -16.51 -5.31
N VAL A 115 -9.98 -15.56 -6.21
CA VAL A 115 -10.11 -14.13 -5.87
C VAL A 115 -11.52 -13.84 -5.40
N GLY A 116 -11.66 -13.03 -4.37
CA GLY A 116 -12.93 -12.53 -3.87
C GLY A 116 -12.94 -12.40 -2.35
N PHE A 117 -12.93 -11.15 -1.87
CA PHE A 117 -13.05 -10.84 -0.43
C PHE A 117 -14.37 -11.41 0.14
N THR A 118 -15.43 -11.41 -0.65
CA THR A 118 -16.74 -11.98 -0.26
C THR A 118 -16.75 -13.51 -0.08
N LYS A 119 -15.69 -14.19 -0.52
CA LYS A 119 -15.48 -15.62 -0.29
C LYS A 119 -14.84 -15.91 1.08
N LEU A 120 -14.36 -14.87 1.77
CA LEU A 120 -13.88 -14.96 3.14
C LEU A 120 -15.03 -14.85 4.12
N VAL A 121 -14.86 -15.42 5.31
CA VAL A 121 -15.72 -15.12 6.46
C VAL A 121 -14.87 -14.35 7.47
N TRP A 122 -15.10 -13.05 7.55
CA TRP A 122 -14.48 -12.18 8.52
C TRP A 122 -15.46 -11.81 9.63
N ARG A 123 -15.18 -12.25 10.85
CA ARG A 123 -15.93 -11.92 12.06
C ARG A 123 -14.92 -11.67 13.17
N ASN A 124 -14.51 -10.43 13.34
CA ASN A 124 -13.50 -10.02 14.32
C ASN A 124 -13.63 -10.74 15.66
N PRO A 125 -12.63 -11.49 16.16
CA PRO A 125 -11.27 -11.62 15.62
C PRO A 125 -11.05 -12.85 14.71
N VAL A 126 -12.08 -13.55 14.25
CA VAL A 126 -11.95 -14.81 13.49
C VAL A 126 -12.00 -14.55 11.99
N LEU A 127 -10.95 -14.96 11.30
CA LEU A 127 -10.85 -15.01 9.85
C LEU A 127 -10.92 -16.46 9.38
N ALA A 128 -11.87 -16.76 8.46
CA ALA A 128 -12.02 -18.10 7.91
C ALA A 128 -12.02 -18.10 6.38
N PHE A 129 -11.50 -19.18 5.80
CA PHE A 129 -11.34 -19.43 4.38
C PHE A 129 -12.15 -20.66 3.94
N PRO A 130 -13.45 -20.50 3.63
CA PRO A 130 -14.28 -21.62 3.16
C PRO A 130 -13.82 -22.20 1.82
N VAL A 131 -13.14 -21.37 1.01
CA VAL A 131 -12.58 -21.76 -0.29
C VAL A 131 -11.08 -21.98 -0.15
N PRO A 132 -10.57 -23.22 -0.25
CA PRO A 132 -9.13 -23.50 -0.18
C PRO A 132 -8.35 -22.83 -1.34
N GLY A 133 -7.10 -22.50 -1.05
CA GLY A 133 -6.19 -21.94 -2.03
C GLY A 133 -6.31 -20.44 -2.24
N GLN A 134 -7.07 -19.73 -1.42
CA GLN A 134 -7.04 -18.27 -1.38
C GLN A 134 -5.70 -17.74 -0.85
N GLU A 135 -5.43 -16.47 -1.06
CA GLU A 135 -4.23 -15.80 -0.58
C GLU A 135 -4.53 -14.33 -0.29
N LEU A 136 -4.12 -13.84 0.87
CA LEU A 136 -4.18 -12.43 1.21
C LEU A 136 -2.87 -11.72 0.88
N ASP A 137 -2.99 -10.45 0.49
CA ASP A 137 -1.87 -9.53 0.31
C ASP A 137 -2.26 -8.14 0.83
N PHE A 138 -1.55 -7.66 1.84
CA PHE A 138 -1.73 -6.31 2.38
C PHE A 138 -0.85 -5.24 1.69
N GLY A 139 -0.25 -5.57 0.55
CA GLY A 139 0.70 -4.68 -0.14
C GLY A 139 0.16 -3.30 -0.54
N GLY A 140 -1.16 -3.15 -0.64
CA GLY A 140 -1.84 -1.87 -0.89
C GLY A 140 -2.34 -1.15 0.37
N ILE A 141 -1.95 -1.61 1.57
CA ILE A 141 -2.42 -1.03 2.84
C ILE A 141 -1.27 -0.84 3.84
N VAL A 142 -0.46 -1.87 4.06
CA VAL A 142 0.48 -1.93 5.19
C VAL A 142 1.60 -0.90 5.08
N LYS A 143 2.04 -0.55 3.87
CA LYS A 143 3.11 0.42 3.68
C LYS A 143 2.64 1.83 4.07
N GLU A 144 1.46 2.19 3.65
CA GLU A 144 0.80 3.46 3.96
C GLU A 144 0.40 3.55 5.44
N TYR A 145 -0.13 2.45 6.00
CA TYR A 145 -0.38 2.30 7.43
C TYR A 145 0.90 2.48 8.25
N ALA A 146 2.02 1.89 7.81
CA ALA A 146 3.31 2.08 8.46
C ALA A 146 3.72 3.57 8.45
N ALA A 147 3.54 4.29 7.34
CA ALA A 147 3.87 5.71 7.28
C ALA A 147 3.06 6.53 8.30
N ASP A 148 1.76 6.23 8.45
CA ASP A 148 0.91 6.87 9.47
C ASP A 148 1.35 6.52 10.91
N ARG A 149 1.68 5.24 11.16
CA ARG A 149 2.18 4.78 12.46
C ARG A 149 3.47 5.50 12.86
N LEU A 150 4.42 5.60 11.94
CA LEU A 150 5.69 6.26 12.18
C LEU A 150 5.50 7.74 12.49
N ALA A 151 4.65 8.43 11.72
CA ALA A 151 4.34 9.83 11.98
C ALA A 151 3.75 10.03 13.40
N GLY A 152 2.84 9.15 13.81
CA GLY A 152 2.29 9.16 15.17
C GLY A 152 3.33 8.91 16.27
N LEU A 153 4.25 7.95 16.07
CA LEU A 153 5.36 7.67 16.98
C LEU A 153 6.28 8.89 17.12
N LEU A 154 6.65 9.51 16.01
CA LEU A 154 7.51 10.70 16.02
C LEU A 154 6.83 11.88 16.70
N GLN A 155 5.52 12.10 16.47
CA GLN A 155 4.76 13.13 17.19
C GLN A 155 4.72 12.86 18.70
N ALA A 156 4.43 11.62 19.11
CA ALA A 156 4.41 11.23 20.53
C ALA A 156 5.78 11.39 21.21
N ALA A 157 6.88 11.16 20.47
CA ALA A 157 8.25 11.39 20.92
C ALA A 157 8.63 12.89 20.97
N GLY A 158 7.71 13.81 20.60
CA GLY A 158 7.96 15.25 20.57
C GLY A 158 8.69 15.72 19.30
N MET A 159 8.62 14.96 18.20
CA MET A 159 9.19 15.29 16.89
C MET A 159 8.08 15.56 15.86
N PRO A 160 7.25 16.63 16.03
CA PRO A 160 6.11 16.87 15.15
C PRO A 160 6.51 17.39 13.76
N HIS A 161 7.74 17.85 13.59
CA HIS A 161 8.25 18.38 12.33
C HIS A 161 8.95 17.27 11.54
N ALA A 162 8.18 16.24 11.17
CA ALA A 162 8.71 15.06 10.53
C ALA A 162 7.98 14.73 9.22
N LEU A 163 8.73 14.13 8.28
CA LEU A 163 8.23 13.59 7.02
C LEU A 163 8.69 12.14 6.90
N VAL A 164 7.77 11.24 6.71
CA VAL A 164 7.99 9.82 6.43
C VAL A 164 7.72 9.57 4.96
N ASN A 165 8.63 8.89 4.27
CA ASN A 165 8.46 8.47 2.89
C ASN A 165 8.83 6.99 2.78
N LEU A 166 7.85 6.14 2.53
CA LEU A 166 8.01 4.70 2.36
C LEU A 166 7.72 4.33 0.90
N GLY A 167 8.76 4.41 0.05
CA GLY A 167 8.63 4.02 -1.35
C GLY A 167 7.70 4.90 -2.19
N GLY A 168 7.58 6.19 -1.85
CA GLY A 168 6.71 7.14 -2.54
C GLY A 168 5.39 7.44 -1.82
N ASP A 169 5.02 6.66 -0.79
CA ASP A 169 3.92 7.01 0.09
C ASP A 169 4.45 7.89 1.22
N VAL A 170 3.96 9.10 1.25
CA VAL A 170 4.50 10.19 2.07
C VAL A 170 3.51 10.57 3.15
N ARG A 171 3.99 10.68 4.40
CA ARG A 171 3.22 11.18 5.54
C ARG A 171 3.97 12.32 6.20
N ALA A 172 3.37 13.49 6.23
CA ALA A 172 3.86 14.61 7.03
C ALA A 172 3.18 14.58 8.41
N ALA A 173 3.97 14.46 9.48
CA ALA A 173 3.49 14.52 10.85
C ALA A 173 3.02 15.93 11.22
N GLY A 174 3.64 16.95 10.65
CA GLY A 174 3.31 18.36 10.79
C GLY A 174 4.21 19.19 9.87
N PRO A 175 4.06 20.53 9.88
CA PRO A 175 4.85 21.41 9.04
C PRO A 175 6.32 21.39 9.46
N ARG A 176 7.20 21.96 8.64
CA ARG A 176 8.58 22.20 9.00
C ARG A 176 8.71 23.15 10.20
N VAL A 177 9.85 23.14 10.85
CA VAL A 177 10.14 24.01 12.03
C VAL A 177 9.88 25.49 11.74
N ASP A 178 10.15 25.96 10.52
CA ASP A 178 9.90 27.34 10.10
C ASP A 178 8.43 27.60 9.71
N GLY A 179 7.53 26.66 9.96
CA GLY A 179 6.12 26.74 9.64
C GLY A 179 5.77 26.51 8.18
N ARG A 180 6.75 26.32 7.28
CA ARG A 180 6.49 26.03 5.87
C ARG A 180 6.03 24.59 5.64
N ALA A 181 5.35 24.37 4.53
CA ALA A 181 4.99 23.04 4.06
C ALA A 181 6.20 22.29 3.50
N TRP A 182 6.21 20.98 3.65
CA TRP A 182 7.09 20.09 2.90
C TRP A 182 6.73 20.16 1.42
N GLN A 183 7.74 20.17 0.55
CA GLN A 183 7.51 20.16 -0.91
C GLN A 183 7.68 18.73 -1.41
N VAL A 184 6.55 18.03 -1.63
CA VAL A 184 6.54 16.65 -2.10
C VAL A 184 6.41 16.64 -3.63
N GLY A 185 7.38 16.03 -4.31
CA GLY A 185 7.37 15.91 -5.77
C GLY A 185 6.58 14.70 -6.24
N ILE A 186 5.63 14.91 -7.17
CA ILE A 186 4.99 13.83 -7.92
C ILE A 186 5.81 13.57 -9.17
N ARG A 187 6.28 12.33 -9.33
CA ARG A 187 7.12 11.92 -10.48
C ARG A 187 6.30 11.90 -11.76
N HIS A 188 6.93 12.30 -12.85
CA HIS A 188 6.32 12.19 -14.18
C HIS A 188 6.27 10.71 -14.61
N PRO A 189 5.08 10.17 -14.96
CA PRO A 189 4.91 8.73 -15.20
C PRO A 189 5.60 8.21 -16.47
N ARG A 190 6.06 9.11 -17.36
CA ARG A 190 6.67 8.75 -18.66
C ARG A 190 8.06 9.37 -18.87
N GLN A 191 8.53 10.23 -17.97
CA GLN A 191 9.85 10.89 -18.09
C GLN A 191 10.65 10.63 -16.83
N PRO A 192 11.55 9.62 -16.81
CA PRO A 192 12.39 9.31 -15.67
C PRO A 192 13.18 10.54 -15.19
N GLY A 193 13.18 10.76 -13.88
CA GLY A 193 13.87 11.89 -13.25
C GLY A 193 13.11 13.23 -13.30
N ALA A 194 12.05 13.35 -14.08
CA ALA A 194 11.22 14.55 -14.12
C ALA A 194 10.11 14.52 -13.05
N LEU A 195 9.72 15.71 -12.60
CA LEU A 195 8.54 15.91 -11.76
C LEU A 195 7.39 16.44 -12.61
N LEU A 196 6.20 15.92 -12.37
CA LEU A 196 4.97 16.44 -12.93
C LEU A 196 4.57 17.75 -12.23
N LEU A 197 4.62 17.74 -10.90
CA LEU A 197 4.34 18.90 -10.06
C LEU A 197 4.91 18.70 -8.65
N ARG A 198 4.84 19.76 -7.82
CA ARG A 198 5.14 19.71 -6.39
C ARG A 198 3.92 20.05 -5.59
N VAL A 199 3.62 19.26 -4.57
CA VAL A 199 2.51 19.44 -3.65
C VAL A 199 3.04 19.96 -2.31
N PRO A 200 2.55 21.12 -1.82
CA PRO A 200 2.88 21.57 -0.48
C PRO A 200 2.07 20.75 0.54
N LEU A 201 2.74 19.97 1.36
CA LEU A 201 2.14 19.13 2.39
C LEU A 201 2.55 19.65 3.78
N ARG A 202 1.58 20.17 4.56
CA ARG A 202 1.85 20.62 5.94
C ARG A 202 1.66 19.48 6.93
N GLU A 203 0.63 18.70 6.75
CA GLU A 203 0.27 17.48 7.48
C GLU A 203 -0.57 16.60 6.57
N GLY A 204 -0.79 15.34 6.95
CA GLY A 204 -1.53 14.39 6.13
C GLY A 204 -0.63 13.50 5.29
N GLY A 205 -1.25 12.72 4.43
CA GLY A 205 -0.60 11.76 3.54
C GLY A 205 -0.73 12.14 2.07
N LEU A 206 0.27 11.77 1.27
CA LEU A 206 0.25 11.78 -0.19
C LEU A 206 0.74 10.43 -0.68
N SER A 207 -0.07 9.77 -1.50
CA SER A 207 0.29 8.52 -2.15
C SER A 207 0.01 8.57 -3.64
N THR A 208 0.78 7.82 -4.41
CA THR A 208 0.64 7.72 -5.86
C THR A 208 0.64 6.26 -6.28
N SER A 209 -0.45 5.81 -6.90
CA SER A 209 -0.51 4.55 -7.64
C SER A 209 -0.25 4.81 -9.12
N GLY A 210 0.51 3.92 -9.78
CA GLY A 210 0.87 4.12 -11.18
C GLY A 210 1.26 2.83 -11.90
N ASP A 211 1.23 2.88 -13.22
CA ASP A 211 1.52 1.75 -14.11
C ASP A 211 3.01 1.62 -14.45
N TYR A 212 3.88 2.44 -13.89
CA TYR A 212 5.29 2.58 -14.31
C TYR A 212 6.31 2.01 -13.33
N GLU A 213 5.94 1.74 -12.07
CA GLU A 213 6.87 1.23 -11.05
C GLU A 213 7.27 -0.23 -11.33
N ARG A 214 6.27 -1.08 -11.60
CA ARG A 214 6.44 -2.48 -11.98
C ARG A 214 5.56 -2.73 -13.19
N CYS A 215 6.17 -2.84 -14.35
CA CYS A 215 5.45 -3.07 -15.60
C CYS A 215 6.30 -3.87 -16.56
N ILE A 216 5.63 -4.46 -17.53
CA ILE A 216 6.23 -5.01 -18.75
C ILE A 216 5.69 -4.24 -19.94
N GLU A 217 6.46 -4.19 -21.02
CA GLU A 217 6.03 -3.57 -22.28
C GLU A 217 6.21 -4.56 -23.40
N ILE A 218 5.09 -4.92 -24.05
CA ILE A 218 5.05 -5.90 -25.14
C ILE A 218 4.32 -5.28 -26.30
N GLU A 219 4.96 -5.23 -27.46
CA GLU A 219 4.42 -4.64 -28.71
C GLU A 219 3.90 -3.21 -28.51
N GLY A 220 4.61 -2.40 -27.70
CA GLY A 220 4.24 -1.03 -27.41
C GLY A 220 3.08 -0.88 -26.41
N VAL A 221 2.58 -1.98 -25.86
CA VAL A 221 1.53 -2.00 -24.86
C VAL A 221 2.14 -2.20 -23.47
N ARG A 222 1.81 -1.30 -22.54
CA ARG A 222 2.27 -1.37 -21.16
C ARG A 222 1.27 -2.10 -20.27
N TYR A 223 1.78 -3.02 -19.46
CA TYR A 223 1.04 -3.81 -18.49
C TYR A 223 1.63 -3.54 -17.11
N GLY A 224 0.93 -2.73 -16.31
CA GLY A 224 1.33 -2.37 -14.95
C GLY A 224 0.93 -3.43 -13.92
N HIS A 225 1.35 -3.22 -12.70
CA HIS A 225 1.09 -4.18 -11.60
C HIS A 225 -0.26 -3.98 -10.88
N VAL A 226 -1.02 -2.93 -11.21
CA VAL A 226 -2.37 -2.72 -10.69
C VAL A 226 -3.33 -3.58 -11.49
N LEU A 227 -3.78 -4.69 -10.90
CA LEU A 227 -4.60 -5.70 -11.56
C LEU A 227 -6.07 -5.53 -11.17
N ASP A 228 -6.97 -5.54 -12.16
CA ASP A 228 -8.41 -5.61 -11.90
C ASP A 228 -8.75 -7.02 -11.34
N PRO A 229 -9.28 -7.14 -10.12
CA PRO A 229 -9.58 -8.42 -9.49
C PRO A 229 -10.66 -9.24 -10.21
N ARG A 230 -11.45 -8.60 -11.08
CA ARG A 230 -12.53 -9.25 -11.85
C ARG A 230 -12.02 -9.93 -13.11
N THR A 231 -10.96 -9.37 -13.71
CA THR A 231 -10.42 -9.84 -14.99
C THR A 231 -9.04 -10.47 -14.85
N GLY A 232 -8.31 -10.15 -13.77
CA GLY A 232 -6.92 -10.53 -13.55
C GLY A 232 -5.93 -9.81 -14.46
N TRP A 233 -6.37 -8.82 -15.26
CA TRP A 233 -5.54 -8.04 -16.16
C TRP A 233 -5.22 -6.65 -15.58
N PRO A 234 -4.08 -6.06 -15.96
CA PRO A 234 -3.72 -4.71 -15.57
C PRO A 234 -4.74 -3.67 -16.06
N VAL A 235 -5.05 -2.71 -15.18
CA VAL A 235 -5.77 -1.50 -15.60
C VAL A 235 -4.86 -0.63 -16.48
N ARG A 236 -5.43 0.05 -17.48
CA ARG A 236 -4.65 0.74 -18.53
C ARG A 236 -5.16 2.13 -18.85
N PHE A 237 -6.21 2.60 -18.18
CA PHE A 237 -6.84 3.87 -18.53
C PHE A 237 -5.98 5.08 -18.16
N MET A 238 -5.41 5.10 -16.95
CA MET A 238 -4.57 6.21 -16.50
C MET A 238 -3.16 5.74 -16.12
N ALA A 239 -2.19 6.64 -16.34
CA ALA A 239 -0.78 6.36 -16.05
C ALA A 239 -0.47 6.38 -14.55
N SER A 240 -1.15 7.25 -13.80
CA SER A 240 -1.05 7.35 -12.34
C SER A 240 -2.21 8.15 -11.76
N ALA A 241 -2.49 7.91 -10.50
CA ALA A 241 -3.37 8.71 -9.65
C ALA A 241 -2.62 9.08 -8.38
N SER A 242 -2.59 10.38 -8.05
CA SER A 242 -2.00 10.88 -6.81
C SER A 242 -3.09 11.50 -5.95
N VAL A 243 -3.14 11.10 -4.68
CA VAL A 243 -4.17 11.55 -3.74
C VAL A 243 -3.50 12.13 -2.50
N VAL A 244 -4.06 13.24 -2.00
CA VAL A 244 -3.75 13.82 -0.70
C VAL A 244 -4.93 13.59 0.23
N ALA A 245 -4.68 13.07 1.42
CA ALA A 245 -5.69 12.78 2.42
C ALA A 245 -5.16 13.03 3.85
N PRO A 246 -6.03 13.08 4.88
CA PRO A 246 -5.58 13.22 6.26
C PRO A 246 -4.64 12.11 6.73
N LEU A 247 -4.79 10.88 6.19
CA LEU A 247 -3.94 9.73 6.47
C LEU A 247 -3.34 9.17 5.17
N CYS A 248 -2.11 8.66 5.28
CA CYS A 248 -1.41 8.05 4.14
C CYS A 248 -2.13 6.78 3.66
N VAL A 249 -2.66 5.97 4.57
CA VAL A 249 -3.42 4.77 4.23
C VAL A 249 -4.67 5.09 3.41
N VAL A 250 -5.34 6.21 3.70
CA VAL A 250 -6.49 6.68 2.91
C VAL A 250 -6.04 7.18 1.54
N ALA A 251 -4.96 7.95 1.48
CA ALA A 251 -4.40 8.42 0.20
C ALA A 251 -4.00 7.25 -0.71
N GLY A 252 -3.36 6.22 -0.16
CA GLY A 252 -2.90 5.05 -0.91
C GLY A 252 -4.03 4.16 -1.42
N SER A 253 -5.00 3.82 -0.58
CA SER A 253 -6.16 3.05 -1.03
C SER A 253 -7.00 3.83 -2.04
N ALA A 254 -7.23 5.13 -1.82
CA ALA A 254 -7.98 5.97 -2.75
C ALA A 254 -7.26 6.10 -4.12
N SER A 255 -5.94 6.27 -4.14
CA SER A 255 -5.18 6.30 -5.39
C SER A 255 -5.26 4.99 -6.17
N THR A 256 -5.20 3.86 -5.45
CA THR A 256 -5.33 2.51 -6.05
C THR A 256 -6.74 2.28 -6.59
N ILE A 257 -7.78 2.64 -5.82
CA ILE A 257 -9.18 2.52 -6.26
C ILE A 257 -9.43 3.41 -7.49
N ALA A 258 -8.90 4.64 -7.52
CA ALA A 258 -9.03 5.51 -8.67
C ALA A 258 -8.43 4.88 -9.94
N MET A 259 -7.25 4.25 -9.85
CA MET A 259 -6.65 3.49 -10.95
C MET A 259 -7.56 2.34 -11.41
N LEU A 260 -8.11 1.57 -10.45
CA LEU A 260 -8.97 0.42 -10.72
C LEU A 260 -10.32 0.80 -11.35
N ARG A 261 -10.86 1.98 -11.02
CA ARG A 261 -12.10 2.53 -11.61
C ARG A 261 -11.94 3.06 -13.03
N GLY A 262 -10.71 3.24 -13.50
CA GLY A 262 -10.46 3.71 -14.86
C GLY A 262 -11.03 5.11 -15.12
N GLU A 263 -11.95 5.24 -16.09
CA GLU A 263 -12.55 6.53 -16.48
C GLU A 263 -13.31 7.22 -15.33
N ASP A 264 -13.94 6.45 -14.47
CA ASP A 264 -14.71 6.99 -13.35
C ASP A 264 -13.87 7.32 -12.11
N GLY A 265 -12.56 7.00 -12.14
CA GLY A 265 -11.68 7.12 -10.99
C GLY A 265 -11.56 8.55 -10.45
N ALA A 266 -11.47 9.55 -11.32
CA ALA A 266 -11.40 10.95 -10.91
C ALA A 266 -12.70 11.42 -10.25
N ARG A 267 -13.85 11.07 -10.84
CA ARG A 267 -15.18 11.40 -10.30
C ARG A 267 -15.44 10.73 -8.95
N TRP A 268 -14.96 9.53 -8.78
CA TRP A 268 -15.12 8.82 -7.51
C TRP A 268 -14.35 9.46 -6.36
N LEU A 269 -13.26 10.18 -6.65
CA LEU A 269 -12.47 10.91 -5.63
C LEU A 269 -13.14 12.21 -5.16
N GLU A 270 -14.09 12.76 -5.89
CA GLU A 270 -14.87 13.96 -5.55
C GLU A 270 -15.97 13.65 -4.52
#